data_e0d3e9304acce6db9eac809ec8900436
#
_entry.id   e0d3e9304acce6db9eac809ec8900436
#
_cell.length_a   1.000
_cell.length_b   1.000
_cell.length_c   1.000
_cell.angle_alpha   90.00
_cell.angle_beta   90.00
_cell.angle_gamma   90.00
#
_symmetry.space_group_name_H-M   'P 1'
#
loop_
_entity.id
_entity.type
_entity.pdbx_description
1 polymer ?
#
loop_
_entity_poly.entity_id
_entity_poly.type
_entity_poly.pdbx_seq_one_letter_code
_entity_poly.pdbx_strand_id
1 'polypeptide(L)'
;MVMGLSDTLSAKAIWARLAEVPDPEIPVISIVDLGIVRGVDVGADGVCTVTLTPTYSGCPATEVIAEDVRQALSSMGCARIVIKTQLAPAWTTDWMNDETKAKLREYGIAPPHVMEVVFASEQRIGISAIGGLQKNKIACPRCTSTKTETLSQYGSTPCKAQYRCLDCREPFDYFKPH
;
A
#
# COMPACT_ATOMS: atom_id res chain seq x y z
N MET A 1 -1.28 31.23 32.73
CA MET A 1 -1.38 29.76 32.81
C MET A 1 -1.04 29.25 31.43
N VAL A 2 0.24 28.98 31.17
CA VAL A 2 0.75 28.56 29.84
C VAL A 2 0.55 27.05 29.77
N MET A 3 -0.50 26.60 29.10
CA MET A 3 -0.68 25.18 28.79
C MET A 3 0.46 24.76 27.84
N GLY A 4 1.23 23.77 28.30
CA GLY A 4 2.46 23.32 27.65
C GLY A 4 2.23 22.84 26.23
N LEU A 5 2.95 23.43 25.31
CA LEU A 5 3.06 23.03 23.88
C LEU A 5 3.70 21.63 23.68
N SER A 6 4.03 20.93 24.77
CA SER A 6 4.78 19.65 24.71
C SER A 6 3.94 18.42 24.41
N ASP A 7 2.61 18.45 24.61
CA ASP A 7 1.78 17.25 24.45
C ASP A 7 1.19 17.06 23.05
N THR A 8 1.23 18.08 22.20
CA THR A 8 0.62 18.08 20.88
C THR A 8 1.52 17.53 19.77
N LEU A 9 2.83 17.59 19.91
CA LEU A 9 3.83 17.15 18.93
C LEU A 9 4.59 15.92 19.44
N SER A 10 3.91 14.81 19.57
CA SER A 10 4.55 13.50 19.81
C SER A 10 4.56 12.66 18.52
N ALA A 11 5.54 11.78 18.39
CA ALA A 11 5.56 10.84 17.26
C ALA A 11 4.23 10.06 17.15
N LYS A 12 3.63 9.70 18.30
CA LYS A 12 2.33 9.01 18.34
C LYS A 12 1.20 9.88 17.76
N ALA A 13 1.17 11.17 18.10
CA ALA A 13 0.14 12.08 17.55
C ALA A 13 0.32 12.28 16.03
N ILE A 14 1.58 12.34 15.56
CA ILE A 14 1.88 12.43 14.13
C ILE A 14 1.45 11.15 13.42
N TRP A 15 1.75 9.95 13.94
CA TRP A 15 1.26 8.69 13.37
C TRP A 15 -0.25 8.65 13.26
N ALA A 16 -0.97 9.09 14.30
CA ALA A 16 -2.43 9.16 14.29
C ALA A 16 -2.93 10.12 13.19
N ARG A 17 -2.29 11.28 13.03
CA ARG A 17 -2.64 12.23 11.97
C ARG A 17 -2.35 11.70 10.58
N LEU A 18 -1.23 11.03 10.37
CA LEU A 18 -0.87 10.42 9.08
C LEU A 18 -1.79 9.25 8.70
N ALA A 19 -2.37 8.55 9.68
CA ALA A 19 -3.39 7.52 9.44
C ALA A 19 -4.71 8.09 8.89
N GLU A 20 -4.93 9.40 8.98
CA GLU A 20 -6.08 10.08 8.37
C GLU A 20 -5.80 10.61 6.95
N VAL A 21 -4.54 10.57 6.50
CA VAL A 21 -4.14 11.00 5.15
C VAL A 21 -4.45 9.87 4.18
N PRO A 22 -5.42 10.03 3.27
CA PRO A 22 -5.77 9.00 2.32
C PRO A 22 -4.69 8.86 1.24
N ASP A 23 -4.61 7.66 0.66
CA ASP A 23 -3.86 7.48 -0.58
C ASP A 23 -4.59 8.21 -1.72
N PRO A 24 -3.91 9.02 -2.56
CA PRO A 24 -4.55 9.80 -3.61
C PRO A 24 -5.19 8.96 -4.72
N GLU A 25 -4.78 7.70 -4.88
CA GLU A 25 -5.30 6.79 -5.90
C GLU A 25 -6.34 5.80 -5.35
N ILE A 26 -6.29 5.53 -4.03
CA ILE A 26 -7.19 4.59 -3.34
C ILE A 26 -7.68 5.24 -2.04
N PRO A 27 -8.64 6.16 -2.09
CA PRO A 27 -8.99 7.04 -0.97
C PRO A 27 -9.62 6.34 0.25
N VAL A 28 -9.91 5.04 0.15
CA VAL A 28 -10.45 4.23 1.26
C VAL A 28 -9.39 3.67 2.19
N ILE A 29 -8.12 3.82 1.83
CA ILE A 29 -6.98 3.43 2.66
C ILE A 29 -6.05 4.61 2.84
N SER A 30 -5.40 4.67 4.01
CA SER A 30 -4.43 5.71 4.31
C SER A 30 -3.03 5.33 3.83
N ILE A 31 -2.15 6.31 3.76
CA ILE A 31 -0.72 6.08 3.49
C ILE A 31 -0.04 5.24 4.59
N VAL A 32 -0.61 5.21 5.79
CA VAL A 32 -0.19 4.34 6.90
C VAL A 32 -0.70 2.91 6.67
N ASP A 33 -1.96 2.73 6.26
CA ASP A 33 -2.54 1.44 5.92
C ASP A 33 -1.73 0.73 4.82
N LEU A 34 -1.28 1.47 3.82
CA LEU A 34 -0.41 0.97 2.75
C LEU A 34 1.02 0.66 3.22
N GLY A 35 1.42 1.09 4.42
CA GLY A 35 2.80 0.94 4.86
C GLY A 35 3.80 1.85 4.14
N ILE A 36 3.33 2.92 3.48
CA ILE A 36 4.18 3.93 2.83
C ILE A 36 4.95 4.73 3.88
N VAL A 37 4.33 5.03 5.04
CA VAL A 37 5.00 5.70 6.16
C VAL A 37 5.84 4.68 6.91
N ARG A 38 7.17 4.88 6.92
CA ARG A 38 8.15 3.96 7.53
C ARG A 38 8.68 4.43 8.87
N GLY A 39 8.64 5.71 9.10
CA GLY A 39 9.14 6.28 10.34
C GLY A 39 8.70 7.71 10.54
N VAL A 40 8.55 8.07 11.80
CA VAL A 40 8.26 9.41 12.26
C VAL A 40 9.22 9.73 13.40
N ASP A 41 9.92 10.85 13.30
CA ASP A 41 10.82 11.35 14.31
C ASP A 41 10.52 12.82 14.60
N VAL A 42 10.56 13.19 15.88
CA VAL A 42 10.33 14.56 16.34
C VAL A 42 11.56 15.00 17.09
N GLY A 43 12.31 15.91 16.50
CA GLY A 43 13.49 16.53 17.12
C GLY A 43 13.12 17.45 18.30
N ALA A 44 14.07 17.63 19.20
CA ALA A 44 13.92 18.55 20.34
C ALA A 44 13.72 20.02 19.90
N ASP A 45 14.11 20.35 18.67
CA ASP A 45 13.95 21.64 18.00
C ASP A 45 12.57 21.81 17.31
N GLY A 46 11.66 20.83 17.47
CA GLY A 46 10.35 20.84 16.85
C GLY A 46 10.35 20.46 15.34
N VAL A 47 11.45 19.95 14.83
CA VAL A 47 11.55 19.43 13.47
C VAL A 47 10.88 18.05 13.42
N CYS A 48 9.89 17.91 12.54
CA CYS A 48 9.20 16.66 12.30
C CYS A 48 9.78 15.99 11.04
N THR A 49 10.36 14.81 11.18
CA THR A 49 10.87 14.02 10.06
C THR A 49 9.96 12.84 9.79
N VAL A 50 9.48 12.72 8.55
CA VAL A 50 8.68 11.57 8.09
C VAL A 50 9.44 10.83 7.00
N THR A 51 9.61 9.53 7.17
CA THR A 51 10.25 8.66 6.17
C THR A 51 9.18 7.92 5.38
N LEU A 52 9.21 8.05 4.05
CA LEU A 52 8.28 7.44 3.13
C LEU A 52 8.99 6.43 2.22
N THR A 53 8.34 5.29 1.95
CA THR A 53 8.78 4.33 0.93
C THR A 53 7.67 4.19 -0.10
N PRO A 54 7.88 4.62 -1.37
CA PRO A 54 6.88 4.46 -2.41
C PRO A 54 6.69 2.98 -2.77
N THR A 55 5.51 2.62 -3.27
CA THR A 55 5.18 1.25 -3.69
C THR A 55 6.06 0.76 -4.86
N TYR A 56 6.61 1.68 -5.64
CA TYR A 56 7.65 1.44 -6.65
C TYR A 56 8.43 2.73 -6.90
N SER A 57 9.67 2.62 -7.38
CA SER A 57 10.63 3.74 -7.44
C SER A 57 10.26 4.91 -8.35
N GLY A 58 9.26 4.76 -9.20
CA GLY A 58 8.78 5.81 -10.14
C GLY A 58 7.35 6.23 -9.89
N CYS A 59 6.80 6.02 -8.67
CA CYS A 59 5.41 6.32 -8.37
C CYS A 59 5.13 7.83 -8.45
N PRO A 60 4.27 8.30 -9.38
CA PRO A 60 3.94 9.72 -9.50
C PRO A 60 3.17 10.26 -8.29
N ALA A 61 2.48 9.40 -7.55
CA ALA A 61 1.76 9.77 -6.33
C ALA A 61 2.70 10.20 -5.19
N THR A 62 3.99 9.88 -5.26
CA THR A 62 4.96 10.18 -4.18
C THR A 62 5.03 11.66 -3.85
N GLU A 63 5.00 12.54 -4.86
CA GLU A 63 5.04 13.99 -4.64
C GLU A 63 3.73 14.51 -4.03
N VAL A 64 2.59 13.99 -4.47
CA VAL A 64 1.27 14.33 -3.91
C VAL A 64 1.20 13.89 -2.46
N ILE A 65 1.59 12.65 -2.15
CA ILE A 65 1.65 12.13 -0.78
C ILE A 65 2.57 13.00 0.09
N ALA A 66 3.73 13.38 -0.42
CA ALA A 66 4.65 14.25 0.32
C ALA A 66 4.03 15.61 0.66
N GLU A 67 3.26 16.19 -0.26
CA GLU A 67 2.57 17.46 -0.03
C GLU A 67 1.41 17.29 0.96
N ASP A 68 0.62 16.25 0.85
CA ASP A 68 -0.47 15.94 1.80
C ASP A 68 0.08 15.73 3.23
N VAL A 69 1.23 15.05 3.36
CA VAL A 69 1.95 14.91 4.63
C VAL A 69 2.37 16.27 5.18
N ARG A 70 2.93 17.17 4.33
CA ARG A 70 3.30 18.52 4.77
C ARG A 70 2.08 19.31 5.26
N GLN A 71 0.97 19.26 4.54
CA GLN A 71 -0.26 19.94 4.93
C GLN A 71 -0.80 19.39 6.25
N ALA A 72 -0.86 18.05 6.39
CA ALA A 72 -1.33 17.40 7.60
C ALA A 72 -0.51 17.80 8.84
N LEU A 73 0.82 17.85 8.73
CA LEU A 73 1.70 18.18 9.83
C LEU A 73 1.79 19.70 10.11
N SER A 74 1.64 20.54 9.09
CA SER A 74 1.57 21.99 9.27
C SER A 74 0.41 22.39 10.15
N SER A 75 -0.73 21.69 10.01
CA SER A 75 -1.93 21.93 10.85
C SER A 75 -1.70 21.53 12.32
N MET A 76 -0.69 20.71 12.62
CA MET A 76 -0.32 20.29 13.97
C MET A 76 0.68 21.23 14.66
N GLY A 77 1.18 22.24 13.96
CA GLY A 77 2.15 23.20 14.50
C GLY A 77 3.61 22.74 14.46
N CYS A 78 3.97 21.79 13.56
CA CYS A 78 5.37 21.46 13.31
C CYS A 78 6.12 22.70 12.81
N ALA A 79 7.23 23.05 13.48
CA ALA A 79 8.02 24.23 13.10
C ALA A 79 8.71 24.05 11.74
N ARG A 80 9.13 22.82 11.45
CA ARG A 80 9.75 22.42 10.20
C ARG A 80 9.42 20.95 9.91
N ILE A 81 9.09 20.65 8.66
CA ILE A 81 8.77 19.29 8.21
C ILE A 81 9.83 18.85 7.20
N VAL A 82 10.44 17.69 7.47
CA VAL A 82 11.42 17.05 6.61
C VAL A 82 10.84 15.72 6.14
N ILE A 83 10.74 15.54 4.83
CA ILE A 83 10.31 14.27 4.24
C ILE A 83 11.53 13.60 3.64
N LYS A 84 11.78 12.35 4.07
CA LYS A 84 12.84 11.50 3.56
C LYS A 84 12.24 10.37 2.74
N THR A 85 12.79 10.13 1.55
CA THR A 85 12.44 8.96 0.76
C THR A 85 13.42 7.84 1.05
N GLN A 86 12.91 6.67 1.40
CA GLN A 86 13.67 5.46 1.63
C GLN A 86 13.28 4.41 0.59
N LEU A 87 14.25 3.93 -0.20
CA LEU A 87 14.02 2.92 -1.24
C LEU A 87 14.49 1.52 -0.83
N ALA A 88 15.22 1.40 0.27
CA ALA A 88 15.71 0.13 0.79
C ALA A 88 15.37 -0.01 2.30
N PRO A 89 14.74 -1.11 2.74
CA PRO A 89 14.20 -2.17 1.88
C PRO A 89 13.11 -1.66 0.94
N ALA A 90 12.94 -2.31 -0.21
CA ALA A 90 11.86 -2.00 -1.14
C ALA A 90 10.51 -2.23 -0.46
N TRP A 91 9.50 -1.48 -0.88
CA TRP A 91 8.14 -1.69 -0.42
C TRP A 91 7.63 -3.08 -0.83
N THR A 92 6.85 -3.69 0.03
CA THR A 92 6.21 -4.99 -0.23
C THR A 92 4.76 -4.97 0.24
N THR A 93 3.91 -5.72 -0.44
CA THR A 93 2.50 -5.92 -0.06
C THR A 93 2.32 -6.64 1.28
N ASP A 94 3.37 -7.27 1.81
CA ASP A 94 3.35 -7.91 3.13
C ASP A 94 3.24 -6.89 4.27
N TRP A 95 3.48 -5.60 4.00
CA TRP A 95 3.30 -4.54 4.97
C TRP A 95 1.84 -4.11 5.14
N MET A 96 0.96 -4.55 4.25
CA MET A 96 -0.48 -4.35 4.39
C MET A 96 -1.08 -5.40 5.32
N ASN A 97 -1.82 -4.94 6.35
CA ASN A 97 -2.54 -5.81 7.24
C ASN A 97 -3.85 -6.34 6.61
N ASP A 98 -4.52 -7.25 7.28
CA ASP A 98 -5.75 -7.86 6.77
C ASP A 98 -6.93 -6.87 6.73
N GLU A 99 -6.94 -5.86 7.61
CA GLU A 99 -7.94 -4.78 7.59
C GLU A 99 -7.80 -3.95 6.32
N THR A 100 -6.59 -3.56 5.94
CA THR A 100 -6.31 -2.85 4.69
C THR A 100 -6.75 -3.65 3.47
N LYS A 101 -6.46 -4.97 3.45
CA LYS A 101 -6.90 -5.87 2.39
C LYS A 101 -8.43 -6.01 2.33
N ALA A 102 -9.11 -5.96 3.47
CA ALA A 102 -10.57 -5.95 3.54
C ALA A 102 -11.14 -4.64 2.96
N LYS A 103 -10.61 -3.47 3.34
CA LYS A 103 -10.99 -2.17 2.79
C LYS A 103 -10.83 -2.13 1.26
N LEU A 104 -9.73 -2.66 0.72
CA LEU A 104 -9.54 -2.78 -0.73
C LEU A 104 -10.64 -3.59 -1.38
N ARG A 105 -10.98 -4.76 -0.79
CA ARG A 105 -12.02 -5.65 -1.33
C ARG A 105 -13.39 -4.99 -1.30
N GLU A 106 -13.76 -4.32 -0.23
CA GLU A 106 -15.03 -3.60 -0.11
C GLU A 106 -15.13 -2.46 -1.13
N TYR A 107 -14.03 -1.81 -1.41
CA TYR A 107 -13.96 -0.76 -2.43
C TYR A 107 -14.06 -1.29 -3.86
N GLY A 108 -13.86 -2.61 -4.06
CA GLY A 108 -13.95 -3.26 -5.36
C GLY A 108 -12.58 -3.52 -6.01
N ILE A 109 -11.50 -3.43 -5.25
CA ILE A 109 -10.15 -3.79 -5.66
C ILE A 109 -9.80 -5.16 -5.06
N ALA A 110 -9.45 -6.13 -5.90
CA ALA A 110 -8.95 -7.41 -5.41
C ALA A 110 -7.58 -7.19 -4.72
N PRO A 111 -7.44 -7.58 -3.44
CA PRO A 111 -6.19 -7.39 -2.70
C PRO A 111 -5.09 -8.33 -3.22
N PRO A 112 -3.80 -8.01 -2.94
CA PRO A 112 -2.70 -8.85 -3.33
C PRO A 112 -2.78 -10.22 -2.64
N HIS A 113 -2.49 -11.26 -3.39
CA HIS A 113 -2.31 -12.60 -2.84
C HIS A 113 -0.86 -12.77 -2.38
N VAL A 114 -0.69 -13.38 -1.21
CA VAL A 114 0.62 -13.87 -0.78
C VAL A 114 1.07 -14.91 -1.82
N MET A 115 2.21 -14.68 -2.46
CA MET A 115 2.83 -15.71 -3.30
C MET A 115 3.38 -16.78 -2.34
N GLU A 116 2.62 -17.84 -2.10
CA GLU A 116 3.21 -19.04 -1.48
C GLU A 116 4.28 -19.57 -2.45
N VAL A 117 5.54 -19.32 -2.13
CA VAL A 117 6.65 -20.02 -2.75
C VAL A 117 6.59 -21.44 -2.23
N VAL A 118 5.85 -22.30 -2.89
CA VAL A 118 5.89 -23.75 -2.62
C VAL A 118 7.26 -24.23 -3.08
N PHE A 119 8.21 -24.31 -2.15
CA PHE A 119 9.41 -25.09 -2.35
C PHE A 119 8.96 -26.54 -2.49
N ALA A 120 8.85 -27.04 -3.71
CA ALA A 120 8.70 -28.45 -3.96
C ALA A 120 9.93 -29.14 -3.35
N SER A 121 9.75 -29.79 -2.20
CA SER A 121 10.74 -30.65 -1.61
C SER A 121 11.18 -31.66 -2.66
N GLU A 122 12.50 -31.77 -2.81
CA GLU A 122 13.25 -32.65 -3.71
C GLU A 122 12.59 -34.03 -3.88
N GLN A 123 11.99 -34.28 -5.04
CA GLN A 123 11.86 -35.65 -5.55
C GLN A 123 11.78 -35.64 -7.09
N ARG A 124 12.92 -36.01 -7.69
CA ARG A 124 13.10 -36.56 -9.05
C ARG A 124 12.81 -35.62 -10.23
N ILE A 125 13.93 -35.18 -10.78
CA ILE A 125 14.08 -34.53 -12.09
C ILE A 125 13.62 -35.50 -13.19
N GLY A 126 12.35 -35.36 -13.56
CA GLY A 126 11.85 -35.78 -14.86
C GLY A 126 11.70 -34.54 -15.72
N ILE A 127 12.46 -34.44 -16.81
CA ILE A 127 12.50 -33.31 -17.76
C ILE A 127 11.19 -33.24 -18.57
N SER A 128 10.04 -33.26 -17.94
CA SER A 128 8.72 -33.15 -18.58
C SER A 128 7.72 -32.29 -17.83
N ALA A 129 8.15 -31.54 -16.85
CA ALA A 129 7.29 -30.59 -16.15
C ALA A 129 7.85 -29.18 -16.31
N ILE A 130 7.76 -28.60 -17.51
CA ILE A 130 7.49 -27.17 -17.61
C ILE A 130 6.09 -27.03 -17.02
N GLY A 131 6.01 -27.15 -15.70
CA GLY A 131 4.81 -26.93 -14.93
C GLY A 131 4.35 -25.52 -15.22
N GLY A 132 3.20 -25.41 -15.88
CA GLY A 132 2.56 -24.12 -16.05
C GLY A 132 2.51 -23.45 -14.69
N LEU A 133 3.09 -22.25 -14.60
CA LEU A 133 2.88 -21.33 -13.48
C LEU A 133 1.39 -21.38 -13.17
N GLN A 134 1.01 -21.94 -12.02
CA GLN A 134 -0.38 -21.86 -11.59
C GLN A 134 -0.69 -20.37 -11.53
N LYS A 135 -1.42 -19.88 -12.53
CA LYS A 135 -1.95 -18.51 -12.50
C LYS A 135 -2.77 -18.44 -11.22
N ASN A 136 -2.25 -17.75 -10.22
CA ASN A 136 -2.99 -17.50 -9.00
C ASN A 136 -4.36 -16.96 -9.40
N LYS A 137 -5.42 -17.70 -9.05
CA LYS A 137 -6.78 -17.34 -9.41
C LYS A 137 -7.19 -16.14 -8.56
N ILE A 138 -7.24 -14.97 -9.17
CA ILE A 138 -7.67 -13.75 -8.50
C ILE A 138 -9.18 -13.83 -8.26
N ALA A 139 -9.59 -13.75 -6.99
CA ALA A 139 -11.01 -13.75 -6.67
C ALA A 139 -11.65 -12.40 -6.98
N CYS A 140 -12.82 -12.43 -7.61
CA CYS A 140 -13.61 -11.23 -7.85
C CYS A 140 -14.01 -10.58 -6.51
N PRO A 141 -13.75 -9.29 -6.28
CA PRO A 141 -14.11 -8.63 -5.02
C PRO A 141 -15.63 -8.53 -4.82
N ARG A 142 -16.44 -8.63 -5.89
CA ARG A 142 -17.88 -8.50 -5.81
C ARG A 142 -18.63 -9.82 -5.56
N CYS A 143 -18.25 -10.90 -6.25
CA CYS A 143 -18.97 -12.18 -6.15
C CYS A 143 -18.09 -13.35 -5.69
N THR A 144 -16.85 -13.09 -5.34
CA THR A 144 -15.87 -14.07 -4.84
C THR A 144 -15.48 -15.18 -5.83
N SER A 145 -16.04 -15.18 -7.05
CA SER A 145 -15.69 -16.16 -8.08
C SER A 145 -14.22 -16.04 -8.46
N THR A 146 -13.57 -17.19 -8.61
CA THR A 146 -12.20 -17.29 -9.12
C THR A 146 -12.11 -17.48 -10.62
N LYS A 147 -13.26 -17.47 -11.32
CA LYS A 147 -13.31 -17.48 -12.80
C LYS A 147 -13.10 -16.06 -13.30
N THR A 148 -11.87 -15.63 -13.37
CA THR A 148 -11.49 -14.30 -13.78
C THR A 148 -10.45 -14.33 -14.89
N GLU A 149 -10.44 -13.31 -15.71
CA GLU A 149 -9.46 -13.14 -16.78
C GLU A 149 -8.79 -11.77 -16.69
N THR A 150 -7.54 -11.69 -17.09
CA THR A 150 -6.78 -10.46 -17.16
C THR A 150 -7.18 -9.68 -18.41
N LEU A 151 -7.63 -8.44 -18.25
CA LEU A 151 -7.86 -7.51 -19.36
C LEU A 151 -6.59 -6.73 -19.71
N SER A 152 -5.87 -6.27 -18.67
CA SER A 152 -4.62 -5.54 -18.82
C SER A 152 -3.69 -5.79 -17.64
N GLN A 153 -2.38 -5.89 -17.91
CA GLN A 153 -1.35 -5.98 -16.89
C GLN A 153 -1.15 -4.65 -16.13
N TYR A 154 -1.67 -3.57 -16.66
CA TYR A 154 -1.62 -2.23 -16.07
C TYR A 154 -3.05 -1.68 -16.00
N GLY A 155 -3.42 -1.22 -14.80
CA GLY A 155 -4.67 -0.50 -14.55
C GLY A 155 -4.49 1.00 -14.73
N SER A 156 -5.24 1.79 -13.94
CA SER A 156 -5.07 3.25 -13.86
C SER A 156 -3.67 3.64 -13.39
N THR A 157 -3.01 2.74 -12.64
CA THR A 157 -1.65 2.91 -12.12
C THR A 157 -0.85 1.62 -12.27
N PRO A 158 0.49 1.69 -12.32
CA PRO A 158 1.36 0.52 -12.48
C PRO A 158 1.26 -0.53 -11.36
N CYS A 159 0.84 -0.14 -10.15
CA CYS A 159 0.62 -1.06 -9.03
C CYS A 159 -0.65 -1.90 -9.16
N LYS A 160 -1.54 -1.56 -10.11
CA LYS A 160 -2.80 -2.27 -10.35
C LYS A 160 -2.79 -2.95 -11.73
N ALA A 161 -3.56 -4.03 -11.86
CA ALA A 161 -3.89 -4.68 -13.13
C ALA A 161 -5.42 -4.74 -13.27
N GLN A 162 -5.93 -4.77 -14.50
CA GLN A 162 -7.36 -4.89 -14.76
C GLN A 162 -7.75 -6.32 -15.05
N TYR A 163 -8.83 -6.75 -14.43
CA TYR A 163 -9.44 -8.06 -14.56
C TYR A 163 -10.92 -7.94 -14.88
N ARG A 164 -11.49 -9.04 -15.40
CA ARG A 164 -12.94 -9.21 -15.53
C ARG A 164 -13.35 -10.52 -14.89
N CYS A 165 -14.44 -10.50 -14.13
CA CYS A 165 -15.09 -11.70 -13.65
C CYS A 165 -15.91 -12.34 -14.76
N LEU A 166 -15.78 -13.65 -14.99
CA LEU A 166 -16.54 -14.37 -16.02
C LEU A 166 -17.94 -14.79 -15.54
N ASP A 167 -18.17 -14.81 -14.21
CA ASP A 167 -19.48 -15.14 -13.65
C ASP A 167 -20.39 -13.90 -13.55
N CYS A 168 -19.98 -12.84 -12.85
CA CYS A 168 -20.79 -11.62 -12.73
C CYS A 168 -20.55 -10.57 -13.82
N ARG A 169 -19.56 -10.77 -14.68
CA ARG A 169 -19.18 -9.91 -15.82
C ARG A 169 -18.59 -8.55 -15.44
N GLU A 170 -18.47 -8.23 -14.16
CA GLU A 170 -17.91 -6.97 -13.69
C GLU A 170 -16.41 -6.89 -13.93
N PRO A 171 -15.90 -5.76 -14.46
CA PRO A 171 -14.48 -5.44 -14.42
C PRO A 171 -14.08 -4.99 -13.01
N PHE A 172 -12.83 -5.24 -12.64
CA PHE A 172 -12.27 -4.81 -11.36
C PHE A 172 -10.76 -4.65 -11.43
N ASP A 173 -10.21 -3.82 -10.54
CA ASP A 173 -8.78 -3.69 -10.36
C ASP A 173 -8.24 -4.77 -9.42
N TYR A 174 -7.05 -5.25 -9.72
CA TYR A 174 -6.27 -6.13 -8.86
C TYR A 174 -5.02 -5.41 -8.41
N PHE A 175 -4.81 -5.28 -7.10
CA PHE A 175 -3.58 -4.76 -6.54
C PHE A 175 -2.49 -5.84 -6.66
N LYS A 176 -1.44 -5.56 -7.44
CA LYS A 176 -0.40 -6.55 -7.73
C LYS A 176 0.51 -6.78 -6.52
N PRO A 177 1.00 -8.00 -6.27
CA PRO A 177 2.03 -8.25 -5.27
C PRO A 177 3.37 -7.61 -5.69
N HIS A 178 4.09 -7.08 -4.71
CA HIS A 178 5.41 -6.46 -4.83
C HIS A 178 6.34 -7.01 -3.77
#